data_d9ce4d049ecf5198714fd1906ac976ee
#
_entry.id   d9ce4d049ecf5198714fd1906ac976ee
#
_cell.length_a   1.000
_cell.length_b   1.000
_cell.length_c   1.000
_cell.angle_alpha   90.00
_cell.angle_beta   90.00
_cell.angle_gamma   90.00
#
_symmetry.space_group_name_H-M   'P 1'
#
loop_
_entity.id
_entity.type
_entity.pdbx_description
1 polymer ?
#
loop_
_entity_poly.entity_id
_entity_poly.type
_entity_poly.pdbx_seq_one_letter_code
_entity_poly.pdbx_strand_id
1 'polypeptide(L)'
;MISSQELEKEISRRLEKELREETLLSQVPKLREVIDSYLGRGAKLLRPLLLLEAAAAYESDTPSPTEPLYQLAAATELLHVFALMHDDRIDASGRPGVSPPETPEDRPFLVLAGDLLHTIAVEMIHETVGFWKLPPAITAWVKRVSVRTIAGQALELSRFDAEGSLPTLEALFQLYDLKTGYYTFVAPLIIGALAAEGETEASQLPEADLPILEEIGLLLGRAFQLKDDAEDTARLTKNASDTDIPPWELGLLLTYLAREGQAERARRIVSGNESRRNELRAVSLEPLNTWASRTGEELLAEAERIAKSLSISPSRSERLVKRAASIAELV
;
A
#
# COMPACT_ATOMS: atom_id res chain seq x y z
N MET A 1 -0.80 -20.87 11.41
CA MET A 1 -0.94 -19.80 10.41
C MET A 1 -2.41 -19.59 10.19
N ILE A 2 -2.87 -18.35 10.31
CA ILE A 2 -4.24 -17.95 10.04
C ILE A 2 -4.49 -18.10 8.55
N SER A 3 -5.62 -18.65 8.16
CA SER A 3 -6.03 -18.66 6.77
C SER A 3 -6.57 -17.28 6.36
N SER A 4 -6.37 -16.91 5.09
CA SER A 4 -6.98 -15.69 4.53
C SER A 4 -8.50 -15.66 4.76
N GLN A 5 -9.15 -16.81 4.72
CA GLN A 5 -10.60 -16.94 4.96
C GLN A 5 -11.02 -16.59 6.40
N GLU A 6 -10.19 -16.94 7.41
CA GLU A 6 -10.47 -16.58 8.80
C GLU A 6 -10.31 -15.07 9.01
N LEU A 7 -9.32 -14.48 8.39
CA LEU A 7 -9.08 -13.04 8.43
C LEU A 7 -10.19 -12.26 7.71
N GLU A 8 -10.63 -12.70 6.53
CA GLU A 8 -11.78 -12.12 5.82
C GLU A 8 -13.06 -12.18 6.64
N LYS A 9 -13.33 -13.31 7.32
CA LYS A 9 -14.48 -13.43 8.21
C LYS A 9 -14.41 -12.46 9.38
N GLU A 10 -13.21 -12.26 9.95
CA GLU A 10 -13.03 -11.32 11.07
C GLU A 10 -13.27 -9.88 10.61
N ILE A 11 -12.71 -9.48 9.46
CA ILE A 11 -12.96 -8.17 8.86
C ILE A 11 -14.46 -7.94 8.64
N SER A 12 -15.14 -8.91 8.00
CA SER A 12 -16.57 -8.84 7.74
C SER A 12 -17.39 -8.75 9.03
N ARG A 13 -17.04 -9.57 10.04
CA ARG A 13 -17.74 -9.57 11.33
C ARG A 13 -17.63 -8.21 12.04
N ARG A 14 -16.43 -7.60 12.03
CA ARG A 14 -16.19 -6.29 12.63
C ARG A 14 -16.98 -5.20 11.92
N LEU A 15 -16.86 -5.14 10.62
CA LEU A 15 -17.56 -4.15 9.84
C LEU A 15 -19.08 -4.27 10.00
N GLU A 16 -19.62 -5.50 10.02
CA GLU A 16 -21.07 -5.71 10.27
C GLU A 16 -21.50 -5.24 11.65
N LYS A 17 -20.65 -5.43 12.68
CA LYS A 17 -20.94 -4.92 14.03
C LYS A 17 -21.08 -3.40 13.99
N GLU A 18 -20.08 -2.70 13.49
CA GLU A 18 -20.06 -1.23 13.40
C GLU A 18 -21.25 -0.69 12.59
N LEU A 19 -21.53 -1.29 11.43
CA LEU A 19 -22.64 -0.86 10.57
C LEU A 19 -24.03 -1.13 11.18
N ARG A 20 -24.14 -2.11 12.10
CA ARG A 20 -25.41 -2.38 12.82
C ARG A 20 -25.65 -1.43 13.99
N GLU A 21 -24.59 -1.01 14.66
CA GLU A 21 -24.67 -0.08 15.78
C GLU A 21 -25.09 1.31 15.31
N GLU A 22 -24.76 1.68 14.07
CA GLU A 22 -25.18 2.92 13.42
C GLU A 22 -26.50 2.78 12.67
N THR A 23 -27.62 2.92 13.38
CA THR A 23 -28.98 2.77 12.83
C THR A 23 -29.27 3.69 11.63
N LEU A 24 -28.61 4.84 11.54
CA LEU A 24 -28.76 5.78 10.43
C LEU A 24 -28.22 5.21 9.11
N LEU A 25 -27.19 4.37 9.17
CA LEU A 25 -26.59 3.76 7.96
C LEU A 25 -27.52 2.76 7.31
N SER A 26 -28.41 2.11 8.07
CA SER A 26 -29.42 1.22 7.51
C SER A 26 -30.42 1.92 6.56
N GLN A 27 -30.49 3.25 6.64
CA GLN A 27 -31.34 4.08 5.77
C GLN A 27 -30.67 4.43 4.44
N VAL A 28 -29.38 4.08 4.27
CA VAL A 28 -28.61 4.37 3.07
C VAL A 28 -28.03 3.09 2.46
N PRO A 29 -28.88 2.21 1.86
CA PRO A 29 -28.44 0.91 1.32
C PRO A 29 -27.31 1.03 0.29
N LYS A 30 -27.27 2.12 -0.48
CA LYS A 30 -26.25 2.39 -1.49
C LYS A 30 -24.85 2.48 -0.92
N LEU A 31 -24.70 3.06 0.26
CA LEU A 31 -23.41 3.14 0.94
C LEU A 31 -22.88 1.73 1.27
N ARG A 32 -23.75 0.85 1.75
CA ARG A 32 -23.41 -0.55 2.02
C ARG A 32 -23.05 -1.31 0.75
N GLU A 33 -23.80 -1.14 -0.33
CA GLU A 33 -23.53 -1.78 -1.63
C GLU A 33 -22.13 -1.42 -2.15
N VAL A 34 -21.75 -0.15 -2.06
CA VAL A 34 -20.41 0.32 -2.46
C VAL A 34 -19.33 -0.33 -1.60
N ILE A 35 -19.48 -0.35 -0.27
CA ILE A 35 -18.53 -1.00 0.63
C ILE A 35 -18.34 -2.48 0.29
N ASP A 36 -19.46 -3.22 0.17
CA ASP A 36 -19.44 -4.66 -0.11
C ASP A 36 -18.78 -4.97 -1.46
N SER A 37 -18.95 -4.09 -2.45
CA SER A 37 -18.30 -4.24 -3.77
C SER A 37 -16.77 -4.17 -3.70
N TYR A 38 -16.22 -3.40 -2.77
CA TYR A 38 -14.76 -3.30 -2.57
C TYR A 38 -14.21 -4.44 -1.70
N LEU A 39 -14.89 -4.80 -0.64
CA LEU A 39 -14.51 -5.92 0.22
C LEU A 39 -14.62 -7.28 -0.49
N GLY A 40 -15.58 -7.44 -1.40
CA GLY A 40 -15.82 -8.68 -2.14
C GLY A 40 -14.86 -8.94 -3.33
N ARG A 41 -13.93 -8.03 -3.62
CA ARG A 41 -13.00 -8.15 -4.78
C ARG A 41 -11.90 -9.22 -4.63
N GLY A 42 -11.88 -9.99 -3.54
CA GLY A 42 -10.84 -11.00 -3.30
C GLY A 42 -9.52 -10.32 -2.88
N ALA A 43 -9.51 -9.77 -1.68
CA ALA A 43 -8.34 -9.07 -1.17
C ALA A 43 -7.14 -10.01 -1.01
N LYS A 44 -5.94 -9.59 -1.47
CA LYS A 44 -4.68 -10.32 -1.21
C LYS A 44 -4.29 -10.29 0.27
N LEU A 45 -4.95 -9.47 1.08
CA LEU A 45 -4.71 -9.27 2.52
C LEU A 45 -3.23 -9.00 2.86
N LEU A 46 -2.52 -8.34 1.96
CA LEU A 46 -1.09 -8.10 2.07
C LEU A 46 -0.73 -7.44 3.41
N ARG A 47 -1.43 -6.37 3.80
CA ARG A 47 -1.15 -5.60 5.02
C ARG A 47 -1.45 -6.38 6.30
N PRO A 48 -2.62 -7.03 6.43
CA PRO A 48 -2.90 -7.95 7.51
C PRO A 48 -1.85 -9.04 7.69
N LEU A 49 -1.46 -9.70 6.59
CA LEU A 49 -0.48 -10.78 6.64
C LEU A 49 0.91 -10.29 7.04
N LEU A 50 1.35 -9.13 6.54
CA LEU A 50 2.62 -8.52 6.94
C LEU A 50 2.64 -8.17 8.44
N LEU A 51 1.54 -7.64 8.98
CA LEU A 51 1.41 -7.35 10.40
C LEU A 51 1.57 -8.62 11.25
N LEU A 52 0.90 -9.69 10.87
CA LEU A 52 0.96 -10.96 11.59
C LEU A 52 2.33 -11.63 11.49
N GLU A 53 3.02 -11.55 10.34
CA GLU A 53 4.39 -12.05 10.21
C GLU A 53 5.39 -11.23 11.06
N ALA A 54 5.21 -9.91 11.14
CA ALA A 54 6.02 -9.07 12.00
C ALA A 54 5.80 -9.39 13.48
N ALA A 55 4.54 -9.53 13.92
CA ALA A 55 4.22 -9.94 15.27
C ALA A 55 4.87 -11.30 15.60
N ALA A 56 4.72 -12.29 14.73
CA ALA A 56 5.33 -13.62 14.91
C ALA A 56 6.86 -13.61 14.95
N ALA A 57 7.52 -12.61 14.33
CA ALA A 57 8.97 -12.47 14.39
C ALA A 57 9.45 -11.95 15.75
N TYR A 58 8.66 -11.13 16.43
CA TYR A 58 9.00 -10.51 17.71
C TYR A 58 8.42 -11.24 18.94
N GLU A 59 7.40 -12.10 18.76
CA GLU A 59 6.87 -12.89 19.87
C GLU A 59 7.86 -13.92 20.43
N SER A 60 7.76 -14.18 21.75
CA SER A 60 8.48 -15.27 22.41
C SER A 60 7.73 -16.61 22.25
N ASP A 61 8.46 -17.64 21.89
CA ASP A 61 8.23 -19.09 22.03
C ASP A 61 6.94 -19.81 21.55
N THR A 62 5.93 -19.26 21.07
CA THR A 62 4.88 -19.91 20.25
C THR A 62 3.78 -18.90 19.90
N PRO A 63 3.80 -18.39 18.69
CA PRO A 63 2.85 -17.37 18.30
C PRO A 63 1.51 -17.99 17.96
N SER A 64 0.52 -17.75 18.78
CA SER A 64 -0.87 -17.73 18.32
C SER A 64 -1.27 -16.28 18.12
N PRO A 65 -1.84 -15.91 16.97
CA PRO A 65 -2.40 -14.60 16.82
C PRO A 65 -3.43 -14.37 17.91
N THR A 66 -3.16 -13.38 18.72
CA THR A 66 -4.07 -12.97 19.77
C THR A 66 -5.19 -12.11 19.19
N GLU A 67 -6.33 -12.05 19.84
CA GLU A 67 -7.48 -11.21 19.44
C GLU A 67 -7.06 -9.77 19.06
N PRO A 68 -6.16 -9.06 19.81
CA PRO A 68 -5.72 -7.73 19.41
C PRO A 68 -4.98 -7.68 18.07
N LEU A 69 -4.17 -8.71 17.74
CA LEU A 69 -3.50 -8.76 16.45
C LEU A 69 -4.48 -8.88 15.28
N TYR A 70 -5.53 -9.66 15.45
CA TYR A 70 -6.59 -9.76 14.43
C TYR A 70 -7.35 -8.44 14.26
N GLN A 71 -7.63 -7.74 15.36
CA GLN A 71 -8.29 -6.45 15.32
C GLN A 71 -7.45 -5.41 14.57
N LEU A 72 -6.15 -5.33 14.90
CA LEU A 72 -5.23 -4.43 14.21
C LEU A 72 -5.04 -4.82 12.73
N ALA A 73 -4.95 -6.12 12.43
CA ALA A 73 -4.85 -6.61 11.07
C ALA A 73 -6.10 -6.25 10.25
N ALA A 74 -7.29 -6.45 10.80
CA ALA A 74 -8.56 -6.06 10.15
C ALA A 74 -8.61 -4.55 9.90
N ALA A 75 -8.21 -3.73 10.88
CA ALA A 75 -8.18 -2.27 10.73
C ALA A 75 -7.21 -1.81 9.64
N THR A 76 -6.05 -2.46 9.48
CA THR A 76 -5.11 -2.11 8.39
C THR A 76 -5.69 -2.41 7.00
N GLU A 77 -6.53 -3.43 6.88
CA GLU A 77 -7.23 -3.70 5.60
C GLU A 77 -8.33 -2.69 5.33
N LEU A 78 -9.09 -2.27 6.33
CA LEU A 78 -10.09 -1.21 6.16
C LEU A 78 -9.45 0.12 5.75
N LEU A 79 -8.28 0.47 6.30
CA LEU A 79 -7.47 1.62 5.85
C LEU A 79 -7.03 1.48 4.39
N HIS A 80 -6.75 0.26 3.93
CA HIS A 80 -6.44 0.04 2.53
C HIS A 80 -7.66 0.23 1.62
N VAL A 81 -8.78 -0.36 1.97
CA VAL A 81 -10.01 -0.25 1.18
C VAL A 81 -10.47 1.21 1.09
N PHE A 82 -10.38 1.98 2.19
CA PHE A 82 -10.57 3.44 2.17
C PHE A 82 -9.68 4.12 1.14
N ALA A 83 -8.36 3.83 1.17
CA ALA A 83 -7.41 4.45 0.25
C ALA A 83 -7.72 4.10 -1.22
N LEU A 84 -8.10 2.84 -1.50
CA LEU A 84 -8.53 2.42 -2.85
C LEU A 84 -9.78 3.17 -3.33
N MET A 85 -10.79 3.36 -2.46
CA MET A 85 -12.00 4.08 -2.82
C MET A 85 -11.70 5.54 -3.19
N HIS A 86 -10.82 6.19 -2.42
CA HIS A 86 -10.45 7.57 -2.70
C HIS A 86 -9.56 7.69 -3.95
N ASP A 87 -8.63 6.76 -4.15
CA ASP A 87 -7.77 6.70 -5.32
C ASP A 87 -8.59 6.50 -6.61
N ASP A 88 -9.49 5.50 -6.63
CA ASP A 88 -10.42 5.27 -7.74
C ASP A 88 -11.32 6.49 -8.02
N ARG A 89 -11.67 7.28 -6.99
CA ARG A 89 -12.44 8.52 -7.18
C ARG A 89 -11.60 9.67 -7.76
N ILE A 90 -10.32 9.76 -7.37
CA ILE A 90 -9.38 10.79 -7.84
C ILE A 90 -8.99 10.50 -9.30
N ASP A 91 -8.65 9.27 -9.61
CA ASP A 91 -8.17 8.86 -10.92
C ASP A 91 -9.25 8.87 -12.01
N ALA A 92 -10.49 9.20 -11.71
CA ALA A 92 -11.69 9.44 -12.55
C ALA A 92 -11.74 8.76 -13.95
N SER A 93 -10.61 8.29 -14.44
CA SER A 93 -10.34 7.68 -15.74
C SER A 93 -10.59 6.17 -15.80
N GLY A 94 -10.94 5.55 -14.64
CA GLY A 94 -11.16 4.11 -14.51
C GLY A 94 -9.92 3.31 -14.95
N ARG A 95 -9.27 2.60 -14.04
CA ARG A 95 -8.17 1.70 -14.43
C ARG A 95 -8.65 0.73 -15.50
N PRO A 96 -8.00 0.66 -16.68
CA PRO A 96 -8.39 -0.27 -17.73
C PRO A 96 -8.42 -1.70 -17.19
N GLY A 97 -9.57 -2.38 -17.29
CA GLY A 97 -9.74 -3.77 -16.83
C GLY A 97 -10.23 -3.93 -15.39
N VAL A 98 -10.30 -2.86 -14.62
CA VAL A 98 -11.06 -2.81 -13.38
C VAL A 98 -12.32 -2.01 -13.70
N SER A 99 -13.43 -2.69 -13.97
CA SER A 99 -14.71 -2.00 -14.02
C SER A 99 -14.98 -1.47 -12.63
N PRO A 100 -14.94 -0.17 -12.41
CA PRO A 100 -15.57 0.36 -11.22
C PRO A 100 -17.06 0.00 -11.33
N PRO A 101 -17.73 -0.38 -10.26
CA PRO A 101 -19.19 -0.48 -10.26
C PRO A 101 -19.80 0.93 -10.29
N GLU A 102 -19.26 1.80 -11.13
CA GLU A 102 -19.49 3.22 -10.98
C GLU A 102 -20.28 3.76 -12.16
N THR A 103 -21.55 3.87 -11.88
CA THR A 103 -22.31 4.94 -12.55
C THR A 103 -21.80 6.29 -12.00
N PRO A 104 -21.94 7.40 -12.76
CA PRO A 104 -21.66 8.74 -12.24
C PRO A 104 -22.35 9.05 -10.91
N GLU A 105 -23.46 8.37 -10.62
CA GLU A 105 -24.25 8.48 -9.40
C GLU A 105 -23.58 7.81 -8.19
N ASP A 106 -22.70 6.85 -8.40
CA ASP A 106 -21.99 6.14 -7.32
C ASP A 106 -20.77 6.88 -6.81
N ARG A 107 -20.19 7.77 -7.62
CA ARG A 107 -18.96 8.50 -7.29
C ARG A 107 -18.96 9.26 -5.96
N PRO A 108 -20.05 9.96 -5.56
CA PRO A 108 -20.10 10.59 -4.23
C PRO A 108 -20.04 9.56 -3.08
N PHE A 109 -20.60 8.36 -3.30
CA PHE A 109 -20.61 7.32 -2.27
C PHE A 109 -19.24 6.70 -2.02
N LEU A 110 -18.31 6.75 -2.99
CA LEU A 110 -16.92 6.31 -2.78
C LEU A 110 -16.21 7.15 -1.72
N VAL A 111 -16.39 8.47 -1.78
CA VAL A 111 -15.80 9.38 -0.78
C VAL A 111 -16.40 9.08 0.60
N LEU A 112 -17.74 9.03 0.69
CA LEU A 112 -18.43 8.79 1.96
C LEU A 112 -18.16 7.40 2.54
N ALA A 113 -18.09 6.37 1.69
CA ALA A 113 -17.75 5.02 2.09
C ALA A 113 -16.30 4.93 2.58
N GLY A 114 -15.37 5.57 1.87
CA GLY A 114 -13.98 5.68 2.28
C GLY A 114 -13.84 6.38 3.64
N ASP A 115 -14.46 7.53 3.83
CA ASP A 115 -14.44 8.27 5.10
C ASP A 115 -15.01 7.43 6.26
N LEU A 116 -16.08 6.68 6.01
CA LEU A 116 -16.66 5.77 7.00
C LEU A 116 -15.67 4.66 7.37
N LEU A 117 -15.09 3.97 6.38
CA LEU A 117 -14.12 2.90 6.64
C LEU A 117 -12.86 3.40 7.34
N HIS A 118 -12.38 4.60 6.99
CA HIS A 118 -11.29 5.24 7.70
C HIS A 118 -11.62 5.51 9.16
N THR A 119 -12.83 6.04 9.44
CA THR A 119 -13.29 6.34 10.80
C THR A 119 -13.36 5.07 11.63
N ILE A 120 -14.02 4.03 11.11
CA ILE A 120 -14.11 2.71 11.76
C ILE A 120 -12.72 2.11 12.03
N ALA A 121 -11.82 2.16 11.05
CA ALA A 121 -10.47 1.61 11.21
C ALA A 121 -9.67 2.32 12.30
N VAL A 122 -9.71 3.64 12.34
CA VAL A 122 -9.01 4.44 13.37
C VAL A 122 -9.58 4.18 14.75
N GLU A 123 -10.90 4.07 14.89
CA GLU A 123 -11.58 3.72 16.14
C GLU A 123 -11.19 2.32 16.60
N MET A 124 -11.26 1.32 15.72
CA MET A 124 -10.84 -0.06 16.03
C MET A 124 -9.40 -0.11 16.58
N ILE A 125 -8.48 0.64 15.96
CA ILE A 125 -7.09 0.70 16.45
C ILE A 125 -7.03 1.33 17.83
N HIS A 126 -7.73 2.45 18.03
CA HIS A 126 -7.72 3.16 19.30
C HIS A 126 -8.31 2.31 20.42
N GLU A 127 -9.45 1.69 20.19
CA GLU A 127 -10.09 0.77 21.16
C GLU A 127 -9.21 -0.43 21.48
N THR A 128 -8.61 -1.05 20.44
CA THR A 128 -7.72 -2.21 20.62
C THR A 128 -6.51 -1.82 21.47
N VAL A 129 -5.85 -0.71 21.17
CA VAL A 129 -4.71 -0.22 21.93
C VAL A 129 -5.09 0.07 23.38
N GLY A 130 -6.23 0.74 23.62
CA GLY A 130 -6.69 1.07 24.97
C GLY A 130 -7.14 -0.14 25.76
N PHE A 131 -7.95 -1.03 25.19
CA PHE A 131 -8.50 -2.20 25.89
C PHE A 131 -7.42 -3.23 26.27
N TRP A 132 -6.50 -3.50 25.34
CA TRP A 132 -5.43 -4.49 25.52
C TRP A 132 -4.14 -3.87 26.07
N LYS A 133 -4.15 -2.59 26.41
CA LYS A 133 -2.99 -1.83 26.92
C LYS A 133 -1.73 -1.99 26.07
N LEU A 134 -1.93 -2.01 24.75
CA LEU A 134 -0.82 -2.06 23.80
C LEU A 134 -0.05 -0.73 23.77
N PRO A 135 1.19 -0.70 23.25
CA PRO A 135 1.99 0.50 23.19
C PRO A 135 1.26 1.65 22.46
N PRO A 136 1.11 2.86 23.08
CA PRO A 136 0.49 4.02 22.44
C PRO A 136 1.19 4.46 21.15
N ALA A 137 2.43 4.05 20.95
CA ALA A 137 3.20 4.26 19.75
C ALA A 137 2.47 3.74 18.49
N ILE A 138 1.64 2.68 18.61
CA ILE A 138 0.81 2.15 17.51
C ILE A 138 -0.08 3.25 16.92
N THR A 139 -0.83 3.97 17.77
CA THR A 139 -1.70 5.08 17.33
C THR A 139 -0.90 6.21 16.69
N ALA A 140 0.27 6.54 17.25
CA ALA A 140 1.15 7.57 16.69
C ALA A 140 1.67 7.17 15.29
N TRP A 141 2.00 5.90 15.07
CA TRP A 141 2.41 5.39 13.77
C TRP A 141 1.27 5.42 12.74
N VAL A 142 0.05 5.04 13.11
CA VAL A 142 -1.12 5.13 12.23
C VAL A 142 -1.33 6.57 11.74
N LYS A 143 -1.30 7.55 12.65
CA LYS A 143 -1.38 8.97 12.29
C LYS A 143 -0.25 9.38 11.33
N ARG A 144 1.01 9.03 11.66
CA ARG A 144 2.19 9.37 10.86
C ARG A 144 2.06 8.82 9.43
N VAL A 145 1.63 7.57 9.30
CA VAL A 145 1.44 6.89 8.01
C VAL A 145 0.32 7.52 7.21
N SER A 146 -0.84 7.77 7.83
CA SER A 146 -1.98 8.41 7.14
C SER A 146 -1.59 9.78 6.56
N VAL A 147 -0.90 10.62 7.33
CA VAL A 147 -0.43 11.94 6.84
C VAL A 147 0.52 11.78 5.66
N ARG A 148 1.45 10.82 5.71
CA ARG A 148 2.41 10.58 4.62
C ARG A 148 1.76 10.05 3.36
N THR A 149 0.81 9.13 3.49
CA THR A 149 0.06 8.58 2.35
C THR A 149 -0.76 9.67 1.65
N ILE A 150 -1.45 10.52 2.41
CA ILE A 150 -2.19 11.66 1.86
C ILE A 150 -1.24 12.64 1.15
N ALA A 151 -0.09 12.94 1.76
CA ALA A 151 0.92 13.80 1.15
C ALA A 151 1.49 13.18 -0.14
N GLY A 152 1.68 11.86 -0.18
CA GLY A 152 2.11 11.12 -1.37
C GLY A 152 1.12 11.26 -2.52
N GLN A 153 -0.17 11.05 -2.25
CA GLN A 153 -1.22 11.24 -3.24
C GLN A 153 -1.30 12.68 -3.76
N ALA A 154 -1.21 13.67 -2.87
CA ALA A 154 -1.18 15.08 -3.25
C ALA A 154 0.05 15.43 -4.10
N LEU A 155 1.22 14.86 -3.75
CA LEU A 155 2.46 15.05 -4.51
C LEU A 155 2.36 14.47 -5.91
N GLU A 156 1.76 13.29 -6.08
CA GLU A 156 1.52 12.68 -7.39
C GLU A 156 0.70 13.60 -8.30
N LEU A 157 -0.42 14.11 -7.78
CA LEU A 157 -1.31 15.01 -8.53
C LEU A 157 -0.64 16.34 -8.90
N SER A 158 0.23 16.88 -8.03
CA SER A 158 0.87 18.18 -8.25
C SER A 158 2.14 18.12 -9.13
N ARG A 159 2.70 16.93 -9.32
CA ARG A 159 4.03 16.78 -9.96
C ARG A 159 4.08 17.15 -11.43
N PHE A 160 2.98 17.00 -12.14
CA PHE A 160 2.90 17.19 -13.58
C PHE A 160 2.28 18.53 -13.98
N ASP A 161 1.93 19.39 -13.02
CA ASP A 161 1.44 20.75 -13.25
C ASP A 161 2.58 21.75 -13.47
N ALA A 162 3.82 21.41 -13.11
CA ALA A 162 4.96 22.29 -13.13
C ALA A 162 5.90 22.02 -14.31
N GLU A 163 5.83 22.87 -15.33
CA GLU A 163 6.91 23.22 -16.28
C GLU A 163 7.66 22.08 -17.01
N GLY A 164 7.09 20.89 -17.21
CA GLY A 164 7.68 19.85 -18.08
C GLY A 164 8.99 19.24 -17.54
N SER A 165 9.25 19.34 -16.25
CA SER A 165 10.39 18.65 -15.62
C SER A 165 10.13 17.15 -15.55
N LEU A 166 11.09 16.36 -16.04
CA LEU A 166 11.01 14.90 -15.98
C LEU A 166 11.34 14.41 -14.55
N PRO A 167 10.65 13.36 -14.07
CA PRO A 167 10.93 12.82 -12.76
C PRO A 167 12.33 12.18 -12.70
N THR A 168 13.04 12.36 -11.58
CA THR A 168 14.26 11.63 -11.26
C THR A 168 13.91 10.33 -10.53
N LEU A 169 14.84 9.37 -10.49
CA LEU A 169 14.65 8.12 -9.74
C LEU A 169 14.44 8.39 -8.24
N GLU A 170 15.18 9.35 -7.67
CA GLU A 170 15.01 9.74 -6.28
C GLU A 170 13.61 10.29 -6.02
N ALA A 171 13.13 11.14 -6.90
CA ALA A 171 11.79 11.70 -6.81
C ALA A 171 10.70 10.63 -7.01
N LEU A 172 10.91 9.62 -7.87
CA LEU A 172 10.02 8.47 -8.03
C LEU A 172 9.99 7.63 -6.75
N PHE A 173 11.15 7.30 -6.18
CA PHE A 173 11.22 6.55 -4.93
C PHE A 173 10.60 7.30 -3.75
N GLN A 174 10.78 8.62 -3.67
CA GLN A 174 10.07 9.42 -2.67
C GLN A 174 8.55 9.30 -2.79
N LEU A 175 8.03 9.28 -4.02
CA LEU A 175 6.59 9.05 -4.26
C LEU A 175 6.17 7.66 -3.81
N TYR A 176 6.92 6.62 -4.17
CA TYR A 176 6.67 5.25 -3.75
C TYR A 176 6.68 5.08 -2.24
N ASP A 177 7.65 5.70 -1.56
CA ASP A 177 7.72 5.70 -0.10
C ASP A 177 6.44 6.28 0.52
N LEU A 178 6.03 7.45 0.06
CA LEU A 178 4.89 8.17 0.63
C LEU A 178 3.55 7.53 0.26
N LYS A 179 3.35 7.19 -1.03
CA LYS A 179 2.05 6.69 -1.52
C LYS A 179 1.81 5.23 -1.12
N THR A 180 2.84 4.38 -1.16
CA THR A 180 2.71 2.93 -0.99
C THR A 180 3.53 2.37 0.17
N GLY A 181 4.80 2.74 0.27
CA GLY A 181 5.76 2.14 1.22
C GLY A 181 5.29 2.24 2.66
N TYR A 182 4.89 3.44 3.09
CA TYR A 182 4.50 3.66 4.48
C TYR A 182 3.26 2.88 4.90
N TYR A 183 2.19 2.89 4.12
CA TYR A 183 0.95 2.26 4.59
C TYR A 183 0.87 0.77 4.26
N THR A 184 1.56 0.32 3.22
CA THR A 184 1.51 -1.07 2.78
C THR A 184 2.53 -1.95 3.51
N PHE A 185 3.72 -1.41 3.81
CA PHE A 185 4.81 -2.20 4.38
C PHE A 185 5.25 -1.69 5.75
N VAL A 186 5.62 -0.42 5.88
CA VAL A 186 6.16 0.13 7.14
C VAL A 186 5.15 0.01 8.28
N ALA A 187 3.91 0.45 8.09
CA ALA A 187 2.90 0.41 9.14
C ALA A 187 2.62 -1.02 9.62
N PRO A 188 2.32 -2.01 8.76
CA PRO A 188 2.11 -3.38 9.20
C PRO A 188 3.30 -3.96 9.95
N LEU A 189 4.53 -3.77 9.45
CA LEU A 189 5.73 -4.30 10.09
C LEU A 189 5.93 -3.71 11.50
N ILE A 190 5.80 -2.40 11.63
CA ILE A 190 6.00 -1.73 12.93
C ILE A 190 4.84 -2.00 13.88
N ILE A 191 3.59 -1.93 13.43
CA ILE A 191 2.42 -2.19 14.26
C ILE A 191 2.45 -3.64 14.77
N GLY A 192 2.77 -4.60 13.89
CA GLY A 192 2.89 -6.00 14.27
C GLY A 192 3.98 -6.24 15.32
N ALA A 193 5.17 -5.66 15.12
CA ALA A 193 6.26 -5.75 16.06
C ALA A 193 5.91 -5.13 17.43
N LEU A 194 5.31 -3.94 17.43
CA LEU A 194 4.85 -3.26 18.66
C LEU A 194 3.74 -4.04 19.38
N ALA A 195 2.82 -4.65 18.64
CA ALA A 195 1.70 -5.37 19.22
C ALA A 195 2.10 -6.75 19.78
N ALA A 196 3.24 -7.30 19.35
CA ALA A 196 3.79 -8.55 19.87
C ALA A 196 4.32 -8.43 21.31
N GLU A 197 4.56 -7.22 21.81
CA GLU A 197 5.23 -6.98 23.10
C GLU A 197 4.38 -7.32 24.33
N GLY A 198 3.06 -7.28 24.25
CA GLY A 198 2.19 -7.55 25.39
C GLY A 198 2.46 -6.65 26.62
N GLU A 199 1.77 -6.91 27.73
CA GLU A 199 1.77 -6.09 28.97
C GLU A 199 3.05 -6.15 29.83
N THR A 200 4.11 -6.85 29.45
CA THR A 200 5.26 -7.04 30.34
C THR A 200 6.35 -5.98 30.15
N GLU A 201 6.75 -5.30 31.21
CA GLU A 201 7.86 -4.33 31.26
C GLU A 201 9.21 -4.86 30.71
N ALA A 202 9.31 -6.17 30.47
CA ALA A 202 10.53 -6.84 30.03
C ALA A 202 10.65 -7.00 28.50
N SER A 203 9.60 -6.69 27.74
CA SER A 203 9.55 -6.90 26.29
C SER A 203 9.25 -5.61 25.55
N GLN A 204 10.15 -4.62 25.64
CA GLN A 204 10.01 -3.42 24.79
C GLN A 204 10.73 -3.68 23.47
N LEU A 205 10.01 -3.48 22.35
CA LEU A 205 10.64 -3.41 21.04
C LEU A 205 11.83 -2.45 21.14
N PRO A 206 13.06 -2.89 20.90
CA PRO A 206 14.20 -1.99 20.98
C PRO A 206 13.97 -0.80 20.09
N GLU A 207 14.05 0.40 20.64
CA GLU A 207 13.89 1.64 19.84
C GLU A 207 14.80 1.64 18.61
N ALA A 208 15.94 0.94 18.68
CA ALA A 208 16.87 0.73 17.59
C ALA A 208 16.28 -0.04 16.40
N ASP A 209 15.29 -0.93 16.63
CA ASP A 209 14.68 -1.72 15.56
C ASP A 209 13.67 -0.93 14.73
N LEU A 210 13.03 0.11 15.30
CA LEU A 210 12.04 0.92 14.59
C LEU A 210 12.57 1.53 13.28
N PRO A 211 13.73 2.23 13.25
CA PRO A 211 14.26 2.75 12.01
C PRO A 211 14.67 1.67 11.01
N ILE A 212 15.11 0.49 11.50
CA ILE A 212 15.48 -0.65 10.65
C ILE A 212 14.22 -1.22 9.99
N LEU A 213 13.14 -1.43 10.74
CA LEU A 213 11.85 -1.87 10.19
C LEU A 213 11.25 -0.86 9.21
N GLU A 214 11.38 0.44 9.51
CA GLU A 214 10.96 1.52 8.58
C GLU A 214 11.71 1.40 7.26
N GLU A 215 13.04 1.24 7.29
CA GLU A 215 13.87 1.12 6.09
C GLU A 215 13.58 -0.18 5.31
N ILE A 216 13.43 -1.32 5.98
CA ILE A 216 13.00 -2.58 5.36
C ILE A 216 11.66 -2.39 4.64
N GLY A 217 10.69 -1.79 5.31
CA GLY A 217 9.36 -1.54 4.74
C GLY A 217 9.41 -0.64 3.50
N LEU A 218 10.26 0.40 3.50
CA LEU A 218 10.43 1.28 2.34
C LEU A 218 11.11 0.55 1.17
N LEU A 219 12.13 -0.26 1.42
CA LEU A 219 12.79 -1.05 0.38
C LEU A 219 11.83 -2.06 -0.27
N LEU A 220 11.06 -2.78 0.53
CA LEU A 220 10.00 -3.68 0.05
C LEU A 220 8.93 -2.92 -0.74
N GLY A 221 8.50 -1.76 -0.25
CA GLY A 221 7.51 -0.91 -0.91
C GLY A 221 7.98 -0.40 -2.26
N ARG A 222 9.23 0.02 -2.38
CA ARG A 222 9.85 0.44 -3.66
C ARG A 222 9.92 -0.72 -4.65
N ALA A 223 10.36 -1.91 -4.21
CA ALA A 223 10.41 -3.10 -5.05
C ALA A 223 9.02 -3.50 -5.55
N PHE A 224 8.02 -3.45 -4.65
CA PHE A 224 6.62 -3.72 -4.98
C PHE A 224 6.09 -2.74 -6.04
N GLN A 225 6.28 -1.44 -5.83
CA GLN A 225 5.75 -0.42 -6.74
C GLN A 225 6.48 -0.41 -8.08
N LEU A 226 7.80 -0.70 -8.12
CA LEU A 226 8.52 -0.87 -9.40
C LEU A 226 7.91 -1.98 -10.26
N LYS A 227 7.54 -3.11 -9.65
CA LYS A 227 6.91 -4.23 -10.35
C LYS A 227 5.51 -3.84 -10.83
N ASP A 228 4.69 -3.27 -9.96
CA ASP A 228 3.31 -2.86 -10.24
C ASP A 228 3.28 -1.81 -11.38
N ASP A 229 4.09 -0.76 -11.30
CA ASP A 229 4.19 0.27 -12.34
C ASP A 229 4.73 -0.27 -13.67
N ALA A 230 5.62 -1.27 -13.66
CA ALA A 230 6.09 -1.90 -14.89
C ALA A 230 4.98 -2.70 -15.58
N GLU A 231 4.17 -3.44 -14.81
CA GLU A 231 2.99 -4.16 -15.32
C GLU A 231 1.93 -3.19 -15.83
N ASP A 232 1.67 -2.11 -15.10
CA ASP A 232 0.72 -1.06 -15.49
C ASP A 232 1.18 -0.33 -16.75
N THR A 233 2.44 0.05 -16.85
CA THR A 233 3.02 0.65 -18.05
C THR A 233 2.84 -0.26 -19.27
N ALA A 234 3.05 -1.57 -19.11
CA ALA A 234 2.85 -2.54 -20.19
C ALA A 234 1.38 -2.63 -20.63
N ARG A 235 0.44 -2.55 -19.69
CA ARG A 235 -0.99 -2.55 -19.95
C ARG A 235 -1.44 -1.26 -20.65
N LEU A 236 -1.01 -0.11 -20.15
CA LEU A 236 -1.33 1.20 -20.68
C LEU A 236 -0.80 1.39 -22.11
N THR A 237 0.43 0.97 -22.38
CA THR A 237 1.02 1.10 -23.72
C THR A 237 0.34 0.22 -24.76
N LYS A 238 -0.14 -0.96 -24.41
CA LYS A 238 -0.94 -1.82 -25.29
C LYS A 238 -2.28 -1.16 -25.67
N ASN A 239 -2.89 -0.42 -24.74
CA ASN A 239 -4.20 0.19 -24.90
C ASN A 239 -4.15 1.68 -25.27
N ALA A 240 -2.97 2.20 -25.60
CA ALA A 240 -2.73 3.64 -25.89
C ALA A 240 -3.50 4.20 -27.11
N SER A 241 -4.27 3.36 -27.84
CA SER A 241 -5.11 3.80 -28.95
C SER A 241 -6.41 4.47 -28.51
N ASP A 242 -6.93 4.13 -27.32
CA ASP A 242 -8.33 4.39 -26.98
C ASP A 242 -8.54 5.34 -25.79
N THR A 243 -7.49 5.66 -25.03
CA THR A 243 -7.60 6.48 -23.80
C THR A 243 -6.55 7.59 -23.73
N ASP A 244 -6.92 8.73 -23.17
CA ASP A 244 -5.98 9.76 -22.74
C ASP A 244 -5.34 9.32 -21.42
N ILE A 245 -4.10 8.79 -21.52
CA ILE A 245 -3.31 8.38 -20.38
C ILE A 245 -2.69 9.62 -19.74
N PRO A 246 -3.00 9.95 -18.49
CA PRO A 246 -2.38 11.07 -17.81
C PRO A 246 -0.86 10.82 -17.61
N PRO A 247 -0.01 11.88 -17.68
CA PRO A 247 1.44 11.71 -17.52
C PRO A 247 1.88 11.07 -16.20
N TRP A 248 1.15 11.29 -15.12
CA TRP A 248 1.48 10.71 -13.80
C TRP A 248 1.37 9.19 -13.77
N GLU A 249 0.52 8.57 -14.58
CA GLU A 249 0.44 7.10 -14.72
C GLU A 249 1.65 6.50 -15.47
N LEU A 250 2.49 7.34 -16.07
CA LEU A 250 3.69 6.94 -16.80
C LEU A 250 4.99 7.27 -16.06
N GLY A 251 4.91 7.56 -14.76
CA GLY A 251 6.04 8.01 -13.94
C GLY A 251 7.28 7.15 -14.06
N LEU A 252 7.14 5.82 -14.00
CA LEU A 252 8.23 4.87 -14.16
C LEU A 252 8.87 4.95 -15.56
N LEU A 253 8.06 4.95 -16.62
CA LEU A 253 8.54 5.04 -17.99
C LEU A 253 9.29 6.35 -18.24
N LEU A 254 8.74 7.47 -17.78
CA LEU A 254 9.37 8.79 -17.95
C LEU A 254 10.70 8.88 -17.22
N THR A 255 10.77 8.34 -16.00
CA THR A 255 12.00 8.25 -15.21
C THR A 255 13.05 7.39 -15.92
N TYR A 256 12.65 6.22 -16.42
CA TYR A 256 13.53 5.33 -17.16
C TYR A 256 14.10 6.00 -18.42
N LEU A 257 13.24 6.59 -19.25
CA LEU A 257 13.67 7.27 -20.49
C LEU A 257 14.61 8.44 -20.19
N ALA A 258 14.34 9.22 -19.16
CA ALA A 258 15.21 10.32 -18.76
C ALA A 258 16.59 9.82 -18.34
N ARG A 259 16.65 8.75 -17.56
CA ARG A 259 17.88 8.09 -17.12
C ARG A 259 18.71 7.54 -18.28
N GLU A 260 18.08 6.95 -19.27
CA GLU A 260 18.73 6.35 -20.45
C GLU A 260 19.10 7.39 -21.53
N GLY A 261 19.08 8.68 -21.19
CA GLY A 261 19.44 9.78 -22.11
C GLY A 261 18.38 10.07 -23.17
N GLN A 262 17.17 9.51 -23.04
CA GLN A 262 16.03 9.72 -23.96
C GLN A 262 15.07 10.83 -23.46
N ALA A 263 15.60 11.86 -22.81
CA ALA A 263 14.82 12.95 -22.22
C ALA A 263 13.88 13.66 -23.22
N GLU A 264 14.32 13.85 -24.48
CA GLU A 264 13.48 14.43 -25.51
C GLU A 264 12.25 13.56 -25.86
N ARG A 265 12.44 12.25 -25.84
CA ARG A 265 11.35 11.30 -26.02
C ARG A 265 10.36 11.37 -24.87
N ALA A 266 10.86 11.38 -23.63
CA ALA A 266 10.04 11.55 -22.43
C ALA A 266 9.23 12.87 -22.48
N ARG A 267 9.84 13.98 -22.90
CA ARG A 267 9.13 15.26 -23.06
C ARG A 267 8.02 15.19 -24.11
N ARG A 268 8.24 14.50 -25.24
CA ARG A 268 7.18 14.28 -26.24
C ARG A 268 6.00 13.46 -25.70
N ILE A 269 6.27 12.51 -24.81
CA ILE A 269 5.22 11.76 -24.11
C ILE A 269 4.42 12.68 -23.18
N VAL A 270 5.08 13.59 -22.47
CA VAL A 270 4.40 14.52 -21.56
C VAL A 270 3.58 15.57 -22.32
N SER A 271 4.10 16.12 -23.43
CA SER A 271 3.64 17.37 -24.05
C SER A 271 2.41 17.26 -24.95
N GLY A 272 1.93 16.06 -25.35
CA GLY A 272 0.82 16.08 -26.30
C GLY A 272 0.17 14.76 -26.65
N ASN A 273 -1.13 14.81 -26.96
CA ASN A 273 -1.99 13.65 -27.15
C ASN A 273 -1.58 12.76 -28.35
N GLU A 274 -1.36 13.30 -29.52
CA GLU A 274 -0.98 12.50 -30.70
C GLU A 274 0.49 12.07 -30.64
N SER A 275 1.38 12.96 -30.23
CA SER A 275 2.79 12.66 -30.00
C SER A 275 2.96 11.58 -28.94
N ARG A 276 2.24 11.66 -27.82
CA ARG A 276 2.22 10.65 -26.76
C ARG A 276 1.86 9.26 -27.28
N ARG A 277 0.74 9.14 -28.01
CA ARG A 277 0.30 7.85 -28.54
C ARG A 277 1.34 7.22 -29.48
N ASN A 278 1.94 8.00 -30.35
CA ASN A 278 2.96 7.51 -31.29
C ASN A 278 4.22 7.04 -30.56
N GLU A 279 4.68 7.81 -29.56
CA GLU A 279 5.84 7.43 -28.76
C GLU A 279 5.58 6.19 -27.90
N LEU A 280 4.39 6.06 -27.30
CA LEU A 280 4.02 4.89 -26.49
C LEU A 280 3.93 3.62 -27.33
N ARG A 281 3.41 3.69 -28.55
CA ARG A 281 3.40 2.55 -29.48
C ARG A 281 4.79 2.14 -29.96
N ALA A 282 5.72 3.07 -30.05
CA ALA A 282 7.07 2.82 -30.54
C ALA A 282 8.06 2.46 -29.42
N VAL A 283 7.65 2.50 -28.16
CA VAL A 283 8.55 2.17 -27.05
C VAL A 283 8.68 0.66 -26.86
N SER A 284 9.92 0.15 -26.79
CA SER A 284 10.17 -1.19 -26.31
C SER A 284 10.21 -1.17 -24.79
N LEU A 285 9.39 -2.02 -24.16
CA LEU A 285 9.32 -2.13 -22.70
C LEU A 285 10.25 -3.18 -22.12
N GLU A 286 10.86 -4.03 -22.94
CA GLU A 286 11.77 -5.07 -22.46
C GLU A 286 12.96 -4.51 -21.66
N PRO A 287 13.66 -3.43 -22.09
CA PRO A 287 14.72 -2.84 -21.29
C PRO A 287 14.23 -2.21 -20.00
N LEU A 288 13.04 -1.57 -20.01
CA LEU A 288 12.39 -1.03 -18.81
C LEU A 288 12.11 -2.14 -17.80
N ASN A 289 11.48 -3.22 -18.25
CA ASN A 289 11.12 -4.35 -17.38
C ASN A 289 12.36 -5.02 -16.79
N THR A 290 13.42 -5.19 -17.59
CA THR A 290 14.70 -5.74 -17.14
C THR A 290 15.34 -4.85 -16.08
N TRP A 291 15.33 -3.52 -16.28
CA TRP A 291 15.84 -2.57 -15.31
C TRP A 291 15.01 -2.56 -14.03
N ALA A 292 13.68 -2.54 -14.13
CA ALA A 292 12.79 -2.55 -12.96
C ALA A 292 12.96 -3.83 -12.13
N SER A 293 13.01 -5.00 -12.77
CA SER A 293 13.25 -6.29 -12.11
C SER A 293 14.57 -6.31 -11.37
N ARG A 294 15.67 -5.94 -12.05
CA ARG A 294 17.00 -5.90 -11.44
C ARG A 294 17.06 -4.92 -10.26
N THR A 295 16.47 -3.74 -10.41
CA THR A 295 16.43 -2.75 -9.33
C THR A 295 15.62 -3.28 -8.15
N GLY A 296 14.50 -3.97 -8.40
CA GLY A 296 13.71 -4.64 -7.37
C GLY A 296 14.52 -5.72 -6.62
N GLU A 297 15.27 -6.55 -7.33
CA GLU A 297 16.14 -7.57 -6.72
C GLU A 297 17.25 -6.93 -5.85
N GLU A 298 17.84 -5.82 -6.29
CA GLU A 298 18.85 -5.07 -5.52
C GLU A 298 18.23 -4.50 -4.22
N LEU A 299 17.00 -3.97 -4.27
CA LEU A 299 16.27 -3.48 -3.10
C LEU A 299 15.93 -4.60 -2.11
N LEU A 300 15.52 -5.77 -2.60
CA LEU A 300 15.25 -6.95 -1.76
C LEU A 300 16.52 -7.45 -1.07
N ALA A 301 17.63 -7.55 -1.80
CA ALA A 301 18.91 -7.96 -1.23
C ALA A 301 19.38 -7.00 -0.14
N GLU A 302 19.15 -5.69 -0.31
CA GLU A 302 19.45 -4.69 0.71
C GLU A 302 18.54 -4.82 1.94
N ALA A 303 17.23 -5.07 1.76
CA ALA A 303 16.31 -5.35 2.86
C ALA A 303 16.76 -6.56 3.69
N GLU A 304 17.18 -7.65 3.03
CA GLU A 304 17.75 -8.84 3.69
C GLU A 304 19.05 -8.51 4.44
N ARG A 305 19.87 -7.64 3.88
CA ARG A 305 21.14 -7.23 4.49
C ARG A 305 20.92 -6.44 5.78
N ILE A 306 20.05 -5.45 5.76
CA ILE A 306 19.80 -4.58 6.93
C ILE A 306 19.00 -5.31 8.01
N ALA A 307 18.15 -6.27 7.64
CA ALA A 307 17.39 -7.08 8.60
C ALA A 307 18.26 -7.85 9.59
N LYS A 308 19.52 -8.14 9.24
CA LYS A 308 20.50 -8.77 10.13
C LYS A 308 20.87 -7.90 11.34
N SER A 309 20.53 -6.61 11.31
CA SER A 309 20.76 -5.66 12.40
C SER A 309 19.58 -5.58 13.37
N LEU A 310 18.46 -6.27 13.10
CA LEU A 310 17.35 -6.37 14.04
C LEU A 310 17.77 -7.15 15.29
N SER A 311 17.20 -6.80 16.42
CA SER A 311 17.49 -7.41 17.73
C SER A 311 16.97 -8.85 17.88
N ILE A 312 16.12 -9.31 16.98
CA ILE A 312 15.61 -10.68 16.93
C ILE A 312 16.66 -11.66 16.38
N SER A 313 16.43 -12.97 16.58
CA SER A 313 17.38 -13.96 16.08
C SER A 313 17.55 -13.89 14.55
N PRO A 314 18.75 -14.20 14.00
CA PRO A 314 19.00 -14.14 12.56
C PRO A 314 18.02 -14.98 11.73
N SER A 315 17.56 -16.12 12.26
CA SER A 315 16.56 -16.97 11.58
C SER A 315 15.18 -16.31 11.51
N ARG A 316 14.80 -15.51 12.52
CA ARG A 316 13.53 -14.78 12.56
C ARG A 316 13.59 -13.57 11.61
N SER A 317 14.69 -12.81 11.63
CA SER A 317 14.85 -11.65 10.74
C SER A 317 14.88 -12.04 9.27
N GLU A 318 15.62 -13.09 8.92
CA GLU A 318 15.64 -13.65 7.55
C GLU A 318 14.25 -14.14 7.11
N ARG A 319 13.55 -14.87 8.00
CA ARG A 319 12.18 -15.34 7.73
C ARG A 319 11.22 -14.18 7.51
N LEU A 320 11.30 -13.13 8.33
CA LEU A 320 10.43 -11.95 8.22
C LEU A 320 10.51 -11.35 6.82
N VAL A 321 11.72 -11.03 6.33
CA VAL A 321 11.90 -10.40 5.02
C VAL A 321 11.50 -11.34 3.88
N LYS A 322 11.89 -12.61 3.93
CA LYS A 322 11.49 -13.61 2.91
C LYS A 322 9.98 -13.80 2.85
N ARG A 323 9.32 -13.85 4.00
CA ARG A 323 7.85 -13.97 4.06
C ARG A 323 7.18 -12.69 3.55
N ALA A 324 7.68 -11.52 3.94
CA ALA A 324 7.15 -10.25 3.45
C ALA A 324 7.29 -10.14 1.92
N ALA A 325 8.44 -10.50 1.35
CA ALA A 325 8.67 -10.53 -0.09
C ALA A 325 7.74 -11.54 -0.79
N SER A 326 7.56 -12.74 -0.22
CA SER A 326 6.67 -13.76 -0.76
C SER A 326 5.20 -13.34 -0.73
N ILE A 327 4.73 -12.73 0.37
CA ILE A 327 3.36 -12.21 0.50
C ILE A 327 3.10 -11.10 -0.53
N ALA A 328 4.10 -10.26 -0.79
CA ALA A 328 4.05 -9.19 -1.78
C ALA A 328 4.29 -9.69 -3.23
N GLU A 329 4.46 -11.00 -3.44
CA GLU A 329 4.74 -11.60 -4.75
C GLU A 329 5.99 -11.01 -5.44
N LEU A 330 7.03 -10.71 -4.65
CA LEU A 330 8.29 -10.15 -5.15
C LEU A 330 9.33 -11.21 -5.52
N VAL A 331 9.11 -12.45 -5.09
CA VAL A 331 9.95 -13.62 -5.32
C VAL A 331 9.14 -14.79 -5.82
#